data_84eecdbe9bbdc0a85a0ef57461ab08e3
#
_entry.id   84eecdbe9bbdc0a85a0ef57461ab08e3
#
_cell.length_a   1.000
_cell.length_b   1.000
_cell.length_c   1.000
_cell.angle_alpha   90.00
_cell.angle_beta   90.00
_cell.angle_gamma   90.00
#
_symmetry.space_group_name_H-M   'P 1'
#
loop_
_entity.id
_entity.type
_entity.pdbx_description
1 polymer ?
#
loop_
_entity_poly.entity_id
_entity_poly.type
_entity_poly.pdbx_seq_one_letter_code
_entity_poly.pdbx_strand_id
1 'polypeptide(L)'
;EALIIEMQKNAENVMMVVFEKKYSKSEMSYGKNLLTLKVALKFITNFLQLELQRLREAEKKGTPQFIKALEEELFAELNVNGTAVKIKGKADRIDQFGSVTRIIDYKTGLAENRELKLEEWEDIRTDTRLAKSFQLLMYALMYQKMNPALTDNILSGIISFRSLSEGLKTVKVNNLEVLNIETLSEFEDQVKQILADIFNPAIPFQQTTELENCTYCLFKGICNR
;
A
#
# COMPACT_ATOMS: atom_id res chain seq x y z
N GLU A 1 -22.97 5.38 8.56
CA GLU A 1 -23.15 6.67 7.88
C GLU A 1 -22.90 7.87 8.79
N ALA A 2 -23.54 7.94 9.96
CA ALA A 2 -23.45 9.07 10.89
C ALA A 2 -22.01 9.45 11.22
N LEU A 3 -21.13 8.47 11.46
CA LEU A 3 -19.73 8.70 11.75
C LEU A 3 -18.98 9.36 10.57
N ILE A 4 -19.22 8.93 9.33
CA ILE A 4 -18.57 9.55 8.16
C ILE A 4 -19.05 11.00 7.97
N ILE A 5 -20.32 11.26 8.20
CA ILE A 5 -20.88 12.62 8.13
C ILE A 5 -20.24 13.52 9.22
N GLU A 6 -20.02 12.97 10.41
CA GLU A 6 -19.31 13.68 11.48
C GLU A 6 -17.85 13.95 11.12
N MET A 7 -17.15 12.94 10.56
CA MET A 7 -15.78 13.11 10.05
C MET A 7 -15.70 14.20 8.98
N GLN A 8 -16.67 14.27 8.06
CA GLN A 8 -16.72 15.32 7.04
C GLN A 8 -16.84 16.74 7.66
N LYS A 9 -17.68 16.90 8.70
CA LYS A 9 -17.84 18.18 9.41
C LYS A 9 -16.56 18.61 10.15
N ASN A 10 -15.81 17.62 10.65
CA ASN A 10 -14.62 17.88 11.47
C ASN A 10 -13.30 17.85 10.66
N ALA A 11 -13.34 17.49 9.37
CA ALA A 11 -12.14 17.28 8.55
C ALA A 11 -11.19 18.48 8.55
N GLU A 12 -11.71 19.71 8.42
CA GLU A 12 -10.91 20.94 8.41
C GLU A 12 -10.18 21.14 9.75
N ASN A 13 -10.91 21.00 10.87
CA ASN A 13 -10.33 21.18 12.20
C ASN A 13 -9.24 20.15 12.47
N VAL A 14 -9.48 18.88 12.12
CA VAL A 14 -8.49 17.81 12.29
C VAL A 14 -7.25 18.08 11.45
N MET A 15 -7.43 18.49 10.19
CA MET A 15 -6.31 18.83 9.31
C MET A 15 -5.51 20.02 9.83
N MET A 16 -6.15 21.04 10.35
CA MET A 16 -5.47 22.18 10.97
C MET A 16 -4.59 21.74 12.15
N VAL A 17 -5.14 20.93 13.05
CA VAL A 17 -4.38 20.38 14.20
C VAL A 17 -3.17 19.56 13.74
N VAL A 18 -3.31 18.75 12.69
CA VAL A 18 -2.19 17.95 12.15
C VAL A 18 -1.11 18.84 11.54
N PHE A 19 -1.50 19.86 10.78
CA PHE A 19 -0.55 20.78 10.17
C PHE A 19 0.15 21.68 11.19
N GLU A 20 -0.54 22.11 12.25
CA GLU A 20 0.03 22.91 13.34
C GLU A 20 1.17 22.21 14.09
N LYS A 21 1.23 20.87 14.04
CA LYS A 21 2.36 20.09 14.59
C LYS A 21 3.66 20.29 13.81
N LYS A 22 3.57 20.73 12.56
CA LYS A 22 4.72 20.86 11.64
C LYS A 22 4.97 22.30 11.18
N TYR A 23 3.93 23.14 11.13
CA TYR A 23 3.98 24.49 10.61
C TYR A 23 3.31 25.45 11.60
N SER A 24 3.83 26.68 11.72
CA SER A 24 3.13 27.74 12.47
C SER A 24 1.87 28.21 11.72
N LYS A 25 0.94 28.83 12.42
CA LYS A 25 -0.29 29.39 11.81
C LYS A 25 0.03 30.42 10.71
N SER A 26 1.06 31.23 10.90
CA SER A 26 1.48 32.22 9.90
C SER A 26 2.02 31.54 8.63
N GLU A 27 2.78 30.45 8.77
CA GLU A 27 3.30 29.69 7.62
C GLU A 27 2.19 28.99 6.83
N MET A 28 1.06 28.69 7.45
CA MET A 28 -0.09 28.06 6.81
C MET A 28 -1.05 29.05 6.13
N SER A 29 -0.90 30.35 6.39
CA SER A 29 -1.82 31.38 5.91
C SER A 29 -1.57 31.83 4.47
N TYR A 30 -0.42 31.48 3.88
CA TYR A 30 -0.04 31.88 2.52
C TYR A 30 0.89 30.88 1.82
N GLY A 31 1.08 31.09 0.52
CA GLY A 31 2.07 30.37 -0.28
C GLY A 31 1.83 28.88 -0.41
N LYS A 32 2.94 28.12 -0.51
CA LYS A 32 2.93 26.68 -0.77
C LYS A 32 2.25 25.86 0.35
N ASN A 33 2.43 26.27 1.60
CA ASN A 33 1.87 25.55 2.74
C ASN A 33 0.34 25.66 2.78
N LEU A 34 -0.21 26.87 2.50
CA LEU A 34 -1.66 27.05 2.35
C LEU A 34 -2.22 26.21 1.20
N LEU A 35 -1.52 26.17 0.05
CA LEU A 35 -1.93 25.35 -1.08
C LEU A 35 -1.92 23.86 -0.71
N THR A 36 -0.88 23.39 -0.04
CA THR A 36 -0.76 22.00 0.41
C THR A 36 -1.90 21.64 1.36
N LEU A 37 -2.22 22.50 2.33
CA LEU A 37 -3.34 22.30 3.25
C LEU A 37 -4.67 22.20 2.51
N LYS A 38 -4.94 23.13 1.56
CA LYS A 38 -6.18 23.12 0.76
C LYS A 38 -6.31 21.86 -0.11
N VAL A 39 -5.21 21.41 -0.72
CA VAL A 39 -5.19 20.18 -1.53
C VAL A 39 -5.43 18.97 -0.64
N ALA A 40 -4.77 18.88 0.50
CA ALA A 40 -4.96 17.78 1.45
C ALA A 40 -6.40 17.73 1.96
N LEU A 41 -6.98 18.88 2.32
CA LEU A 41 -8.39 18.97 2.75
C LEU A 41 -9.34 18.53 1.63
N LYS A 42 -9.07 18.91 0.38
CA LYS A 42 -9.87 18.48 -0.77
C LYS A 42 -9.79 16.97 -0.96
N PHE A 43 -8.61 16.36 -0.81
CA PHE A 43 -8.43 14.92 -0.89
C PHE A 43 -9.25 14.19 0.18
N ILE A 44 -9.16 14.62 1.44
CA ILE A 44 -9.92 14.03 2.56
C ILE A 44 -11.42 14.17 2.33
N THR A 45 -11.90 15.34 1.93
CA THR A 45 -13.33 15.56 1.67
C THR A 45 -13.84 14.64 0.55
N ASN A 46 -13.13 14.55 -0.56
CA ASN A 46 -13.51 13.67 -1.66
C ASN A 46 -13.47 12.19 -1.26
N PHE A 47 -12.46 11.79 -0.48
CA PHE A 47 -12.34 10.44 0.03
C PHE A 47 -13.51 10.06 0.95
N LEU A 48 -13.87 10.92 1.90
CA LEU A 48 -15.00 10.68 2.79
C LEU A 48 -16.34 10.62 2.04
N GLN A 49 -16.49 11.40 0.94
CA GLN A 49 -17.65 11.27 0.05
C GLN A 49 -17.70 9.90 -0.64
N LEU A 50 -16.55 9.44 -1.15
CA LEU A 50 -16.44 8.12 -1.77
C LEU A 50 -16.76 7.00 -0.78
N GLU A 51 -16.22 7.07 0.44
CA GLU A 51 -16.51 6.08 1.48
C GLU A 51 -17.99 6.05 1.85
N LEU A 52 -18.64 7.22 1.97
CA LEU A 52 -20.07 7.31 2.23
C LEU A 52 -20.91 6.69 1.10
N GLN A 53 -20.54 6.97 -0.15
CA GLN A 53 -21.21 6.38 -1.30
C GLN A 53 -21.07 4.86 -1.31
N ARG A 54 -19.87 4.35 -1.09
CA ARG A 54 -19.58 2.91 -1.06
C ARG A 54 -20.32 2.20 0.06
N LEU A 55 -20.38 2.82 1.24
CA LEU A 55 -21.13 2.28 2.35
C LEU A 55 -22.63 2.14 2.02
N ARG A 56 -23.21 3.16 1.38
CA ARG A 56 -24.61 3.14 0.93
C ARG A 56 -24.89 2.07 -0.13
N GLU A 57 -23.95 1.90 -1.05
CA GLU A 57 -24.04 0.85 -2.07
C GLU A 57 -23.94 -0.56 -1.47
N ALA A 58 -23.03 -0.73 -0.50
CA ALA A 58 -22.86 -1.98 0.23
C ALA A 58 -24.11 -2.33 1.03
N GLU A 59 -24.69 -1.34 1.72
CA GLU A 59 -25.93 -1.49 2.50
C GLU A 59 -27.11 -1.89 1.61
N LYS A 60 -27.28 -1.22 0.45
CA LYS A 60 -28.31 -1.57 -0.54
C LYS A 60 -28.18 -3.00 -1.07
N LYS A 61 -26.94 -3.50 -1.19
CA LYS A 61 -26.64 -4.86 -1.64
C LYS A 61 -26.67 -5.90 -0.50
N GLY A 62 -26.89 -5.47 0.74
CA GLY A 62 -26.80 -6.35 1.91
C GLY A 62 -25.40 -6.91 2.16
N THR A 63 -24.36 -6.23 1.66
CA THR A 63 -22.98 -6.66 1.81
C THR A 63 -22.38 -6.00 3.06
N PRO A 64 -22.06 -6.75 4.12
CA PRO A 64 -21.47 -6.16 5.33
C PRO A 64 -20.06 -5.66 5.04
N GLN A 65 -19.74 -4.51 5.65
CA GLN A 65 -18.40 -3.92 5.60
C GLN A 65 -17.93 -3.58 7.02
N PHE A 66 -16.72 -4.02 7.36
CA PHE A 66 -16.11 -3.77 8.67
C PHE A 66 -14.67 -3.33 8.50
N ILE A 67 -14.27 -2.26 9.15
CA ILE A 67 -12.85 -1.91 9.30
C ILE A 67 -12.30 -2.82 10.41
N LYS A 68 -11.32 -3.66 10.07
CA LYS A 68 -10.66 -4.57 11.02
C LYS A 68 -9.53 -3.87 11.74
N ALA A 69 -8.71 -3.11 11.00
CA ALA A 69 -7.57 -2.40 11.55
C ALA A 69 -7.23 -1.16 10.71
N LEU A 70 -6.62 -0.17 11.36
CA LEU A 70 -6.00 1.00 10.75
C LEU A 70 -4.58 1.09 11.25
N GLU A 71 -3.63 1.44 10.35
CA GLU A 71 -2.21 1.60 10.69
C GLU A 71 -1.63 0.31 11.33
N GLU A 72 -2.04 -0.86 10.84
CA GLU A 72 -1.70 -2.16 11.42
C GLU A 72 -0.25 -2.55 11.16
N GLU A 73 0.47 -2.89 12.21
CA GLU A 73 1.82 -3.44 12.08
C GLU A 73 1.74 -4.91 11.66
N LEU A 74 2.35 -5.21 10.52
CA LEU A 74 2.41 -6.55 9.96
C LEU A 74 3.83 -7.11 10.09
N PHE A 75 3.93 -8.41 10.37
CA PHE A 75 5.21 -9.09 10.45
C PHE A 75 5.10 -10.54 9.99
N ALA A 76 6.21 -11.08 9.53
CA ALA A 76 6.38 -12.50 9.28
C ALA A 76 7.83 -12.91 9.54
N GLU A 77 8.04 -14.19 9.77
CA GLU A 77 9.36 -14.78 9.83
C GLU A 77 9.51 -15.79 8.67
N LEU A 78 10.57 -15.62 7.90
CA LEU A 78 10.89 -16.47 6.77
C LEU A 78 12.20 -17.22 7.04
N ASN A 79 12.24 -18.51 6.75
CA ASN A 79 13.49 -19.27 6.80
C ASN A 79 14.20 -19.16 5.44
N VAL A 80 15.42 -18.62 5.45
CA VAL A 80 16.25 -18.45 4.27
C VAL A 80 17.57 -19.20 4.52
N ASN A 81 17.75 -20.34 3.88
CA ASN A 81 18.94 -21.16 4.01
C ASN A 81 19.31 -21.50 5.47
N GLY A 82 18.30 -21.78 6.29
CA GLY A 82 18.48 -22.10 7.71
C GLY A 82 18.56 -20.88 8.64
N THR A 83 18.52 -19.66 8.10
CA THR A 83 18.50 -18.42 8.87
C THR A 83 17.07 -17.86 8.95
N ALA A 84 16.59 -17.57 10.16
CA ALA A 84 15.30 -16.91 10.37
C ALA A 84 15.42 -15.42 10.09
N VAL A 85 14.69 -14.92 9.11
CA VAL A 85 14.65 -13.50 8.72
C VAL A 85 13.29 -12.92 9.08
N LYS A 86 13.30 -11.89 9.94
CA LYS A 86 12.08 -11.17 10.31
C LYS A 86 11.84 -10.04 9.33
N ILE A 87 10.66 -10.05 8.72
CA ILE A 87 10.14 -8.97 7.89
C ILE A 87 9.02 -8.26 8.61
N LYS A 88 8.91 -6.96 8.41
CA LYS A 88 7.85 -6.13 9.00
C LYS A 88 7.38 -5.08 8.01
N GLY A 89 6.14 -4.67 8.17
CA GLY A 89 5.52 -3.62 7.39
C GLY A 89 4.37 -3.01 8.17
N LYS A 90 3.72 -2.02 7.58
CA LYS A 90 2.56 -1.36 8.17
C LYS A 90 1.54 -1.13 7.07
N ALA A 91 0.35 -1.71 7.23
CA ALA A 91 -0.77 -1.50 6.32
C ALA A 91 -1.63 -0.34 6.80
N ASP A 92 -1.99 0.57 5.90
CA ASP A 92 -2.79 1.75 6.26
C ASP A 92 -4.19 1.37 6.71
N ARG A 93 -4.82 0.39 6.03
CA ARG A 93 -6.16 -0.09 6.39
C ARG A 93 -6.34 -1.56 6.04
N ILE A 94 -6.96 -2.30 6.93
CA ILE A 94 -7.47 -3.65 6.69
C ILE A 94 -8.97 -3.64 6.96
N ASP A 95 -9.75 -4.06 5.97
CA ASP A 95 -11.20 -4.17 6.13
C ASP A 95 -11.75 -5.48 5.56
N GLN A 96 -13.00 -5.77 5.91
CA GLN A 96 -13.78 -6.87 5.40
C GLN A 96 -14.92 -6.32 4.56
N PHE A 97 -15.06 -6.80 3.34
CA PHE A 97 -16.17 -6.49 2.46
C PHE A 97 -16.83 -7.81 2.03
N GLY A 98 -17.99 -8.11 2.60
CA GLY A 98 -18.57 -9.44 2.47
C GLY A 98 -17.64 -10.52 3.03
N SER A 99 -17.30 -11.51 2.23
CA SER A 99 -16.34 -12.58 2.58
C SER A 99 -14.88 -12.23 2.28
N VAL A 100 -14.60 -11.06 1.69
CA VAL A 100 -13.28 -10.69 1.20
C VAL A 100 -12.56 -9.80 2.21
N THR A 101 -11.34 -10.15 2.59
CA THR A 101 -10.43 -9.27 3.34
C THR A 101 -9.69 -8.37 2.35
N ARG A 102 -9.74 -7.04 2.56
CA ARG A 102 -9.02 -6.08 1.74
C ARG A 102 -7.92 -5.43 2.56
N ILE A 103 -6.72 -5.40 2.00
CA ILE A 103 -5.55 -4.69 2.53
C ILE A 103 -5.32 -3.51 1.62
N ILE A 104 -5.42 -2.31 2.17
CA ILE A 104 -5.47 -1.06 1.40
C ILE A 104 -4.31 -0.18 1.81
N ASP A 105 -3.59 0.29 0.81
CA ASP A 105 -2.54 1.29 0.93
C ASP A 105 -3.03 2.60 0.30
N TYR A 106 -2.83 3.72 0.99
CA TYR A 106 -3.23 5.04 0.52
C TYR A 106 -2.07 5.78 -0.14
N LYS A 107 -2.27 6.23 -1.37
CA LYS A 107 -1.25 6.99 -2.10
C LYS A 107 -1.76 8.37 -2.50
N THR A 108 -0.96 9.40 -2.26
CA THR A 108 -1.22 10.76 -2.77
C THR A 108 -0.84 10.92 -4.24
N GLY A 109 0.01 10.03 -4.77
CA GLY A 109 0.39 9.93 -6.18
C GLY A 109 -0.54 9.03 -6.99
N LEU A 110 -0.31 8.95 -8.30
CA LEU A 110 -0.99 8.01 -9.18
C LEU A 110 -0.50 6.58 -8.94
N ALA A 111 -1.40 5.63 -9.14
CA ALA A 111 -1.08 4.21 -9.27
C ALA A 111 -1.55 3.77 -10.66
N GLU A 112 -0.60 3.37 -11.51
CA GLU A 112 -0.91 2.92 -12.87
C GLU A 112 -1.18 1.41 -12.88
N ASN A 113 -2.06 0.95 -13.77
CA ASN A 113 -2.41 -0.46 -13.85
C ASN A 113 -1.20 -1.37 -14.16
N ARG A 114 -0.23 -0.86 -14.96
CA ARG A 114 1.00 -1.59 -15.28
C ARG A 114 1.89 -1.84 -14.05
N GLU A 115 1.79 -1.02 -13.02
CA GLU A 115 2.55 -1.16 -11.77
C GLU A 115 1.90 -2.19 -10.82
N LEU A 116 0.66 -2.61 -11.13
CA LEU A 116 -0.17 -3.50 -10.33
C LEU A 116 -0.49 -4.83 -11.03
N LYS A 117 0.15 -5.10 -12.17
CA LYS A 117 -0.07 -6.32 -12.95
C LYS A 117 1.22 -7.11 -13.05
N LEU A 118 1.24 -8.28 -12.42
CA LEU A 118 2.32 -9.25 -12.48
C LEU A 118 1.89 -10.43 -13.35
N GLU A 119 2.66 -10.71 -14.40
CA GLU A 119 2.44 -11.84 -15.29
C GLU A 119 3.44 -12.97 -15.02
N GLU A 120 4.71 -12.63 -14.80
CA GLU A 120 5.76 -13.61 -14.51
C GLU A 120 6.41 -13.30 -13.15
N TRP A 121 6.66 -14.34 -12.36
CA TRP A 121 7.24 -14.16 -11.02
C TRP A 121 8.65 -13.57 -11.04
N GLU A 122 9.43 -13.85 -12.07
CA GLU A 122 10.78 -13.30 -12.24
C GLU A 122 10.79 -11.78 -12.32
N ASP A 123 9.74 -11.18 -12.88
CA ASP A 123 9.62 -9.73 -13.04
C ASP A 123 9.57 -9.01 -11.69
N ILE A 124 8.98 -9.65 -10.65
CA ILE A 124 8.89 -9.03 -9.32
C ILE A 124 10.26 -8.75 -8.69
N ARG A 125 11.29 -9.47 -9.13
CA ARG A 125 12.67 -9.31 -8.65
C ARG A 125 13.49 -8.33 -9.48
N THR A 126 13.14 -8.14 -10.73
CA THR A 126 13.98 -7.44 -11.74
C THR A 126 13.36 -6.14 -12.21
N ASP A 127 12.03 -6.03 -12.28
CA ASP A 127 11.34 -4.84 -12.75
C ASP A 127 10.94 -3.91 -11.59
N THR A 128 11.69 -2.80 -11.44
CA THR A 128 11.43 -1.80 -10.40
C THR A 128 10.07 -1.10 -10.52
N ARG A 129 9.42 -1.15 -11.70
CA ARG A 129 8.06 -0.63 -11.89
C ARG A 129 7.04 -1.38 -11.05
N LEU A 130 7.33 -2.65 -10.71
CA LEU A 130 6.48 -3.51 -9.89
C LEU A 130 6.67 -3.30 -8.37
N ALA A 131 7.41 -2.27 -7.94
CA ALA A 131 7.62 -2.00 -6.52
C ALA A 131 6.31 -1.84 -5.72
N LYS A 132 5.24 -1.30 -6.33
CA LYS A 132 3.93 -1.22 -5.70
C LYS A 132 3.27 -2.61 -5.57
N SER A 133 3.36 -3.44 -6.60
CA SER A 133 2.91 -4.84 -6.55
C SER A 133 3.66 -5.60 -5.47
N PHE A 134 4.98 -5.46 -5.40
CA PHE A 134 5.79 -6.08 -4.35
C PHE A 134 5.32 -5.66 -2.95
N GLN A 135 5.11 -4.36 -2.71
CA GLN A 135 4.61 -3.86 -1.43
C GLN A 135 3.27 -4.47 -1.04
N LEU A 136 2.32 -4.52 -1.97
CA LEU A 136 0.98 -5.05 -1.74
C LEU A 136 0.97 -6.56 -1.47
N LEU A 137 1.78 -7.31 -2.22
CA LEU A 137 1.97 -8.75 -2.01
C LEU A 137 2.65 -9.03 -0.67
N MET A 138 3.64 -8.21 -0.27
CA MET A 138 4.27 -8.30 1.06
C MET A 138 3.26 -8.10 2.19
N TYR A 139 2.36 -7.12 2.07
CA TYR A 139 1.31 -6.92 3.07
C TYR A 139 0.36 -8.11 3.14
N ALA A 140 -0.05 -8.65 1.99
CA ALA A 140 -0.92 -9.81 1.94
C ALA A 140 -0.25 -11.05 2.55
N LEU A 141 1.01 -11.31 2.22
CA LEU A 141 1.80 -12.41 2.78
C LEU A 141 1.94 -12.30 4.31
N MET A 142 2.36 -11.13 4.80
CA MET A 142 2.51 -10.93 6.25
C MET A 142 1.17 -11.08 6.98
N TYR A 143 0.09 -10.51 6.43
CA TYR A 143 -1.23 -10.63 7.02
C TYR A 143 -1.74 -12.07 7.05
N GLN A 144 -1.54 -12.83 5.98
CA GLN A 144 -1.88 -14.26 5.92
C GLN A 144 -1.07 -15.07 6.96
N LYS A 145 0.24 -14.80 7.09
CA LYS A 145 1.10 -15.46 8.11
C LYS A 145 0.64 -15.17 9.54
N MET A 146 0.18 -13.95 9.81
CA MET A 146 -0.39 -13.58 11.12
C MET A 146 -1.77 -14.22 11.36
N ASN A 147 -2.49 -14.58 10.29
CA ASN A 147 -3.83 -15.14 10.33
C ASN A 147 -3.92 -16.47 9.57
N PRO A 148 -3.29 -17.57 10.06
CA PRO A 148 -3.21 -18.83 9.33
C PRO A 148 -4.57 -19.48 9.00
N ALA A 149 -5.61 -19.15 9.75
CA ALA A 149 -6.97 -19.63 9.48
C ALA A 149 -7.63 -18.92 8.27
N LEU A 150 -7.05 -17.84 7.77
CA LEU A 150 -7.50 -17.15 6.57
C LEU A 150 -6.92 -17.84 5.35
N THR A 151 -7.74 -18.66 4.70
CA THR A 151 -7.28 -19.51 3.59
C THR A 151 -7.41 -18.83 2.23
N ASP A 152 -8.38 -17.96 2.05
CA ASP A 152 -8.73 -17.40 0.76
C ASP A 152 -9.23 -15.96 0.84
N ASN A 153 -9.40 -15.32 -0.35
CA ASN A 153 -10.11 -14.07 -0.52
C ASN A 153 -9.41 -12.85 0.10
N ILE A 154 -8.10 -12.73 -0.12
CA ILE A 154 -7.40 -11.47 0.14
C ILE A 154 -7.34 -10.66 -1.15
N LEU A 155 -7.76 -9.40 -1.08
CA LEU A 155 -7.47 -8.38 -2.07
C LEU A 155 -6.48 -7.39 -1.47
N SER A 156 -5.37 -7.15 -2.12
CA SER A 156 -4.44 -6.11 -1.73
C SER A 156 -4.39 -5.04 -2.81
N GLY A 157 -4.47 -3.77 -2.43
CA GLY A 157 -4.58 -2.72 -3.43
C GLY A 157 -4.33 -1.31 -2.91
N ILE A 158 -4.37 -0.37 -3.84
CA ILE A 158 -4.12 1.05 -3.62
C ILE A 158 -5.40 1.85 -3.84
N ILE A 159 -5.67 2.79 -2.94
CA ILE A 159 -6.57 3.92 -3.21
C ILE A 159 -5.72 5.16 -3.42
N SER A 160 -5.76 5.69 -4.66
CA SER A 160 -5.05 6.93 -5.01
C SER A 160 -5.94 8.14 -4.79
N PHE A 161 -5.49 9.10 -3.98
CA PHE A 161 -6.21 10.35 -3.77
C PHE A 161 -6.29 11.22 -5.04
N ARG A 162 -5.38 11.01 -6.01
CA ARG A 162 -5.41 11.71 -7.31
C ARG A 162 -6.42 11.11 -8.30
N SER A 163 -6.81 9.86 -8.13
CA SER A 163 -7.75 9.14 -8.99
C SER A 163 -8.79 8.36 -8.18
N LEU A 164 -9.41 9.02 -7.20
CA LEU A 164 -10.39 8.42 -6.30
C LEU A 164 -11.57 7.74 -7.03
N SER A 165 -11.97 8.28 -8.19
CA SER A 165 -13.05 7.71 -9.02
C SER A 165 -12.75 6.29 -9.51
N GLU A 166 -11.47 5.90 -9.62
CA GLU A 166 -11.07 4.56 -10.01
C GLU A 166 -11.20 3.55 -8.86
N GLY A 167 -11.38 4.03 -7.65
CA GLY A 167 -11.60 3.21 -6.49
C GLY A 167 -10.36 2.46 -5.99
N LEU A 168 -10.59 1.25 -5.47
CA LEU A 168 -9.51 0.34 -5.06
C LEU A 168 -8.94 -0.32 -6.31
N LYS A 169 -7.67 -0.06 -6.58
CA LYS A 169 -6.90 -0.75 -7.63
C LYS A 169 -6.12 -1.88 -6.98
N THR A 170 -6.48 -3.10 -7.30
CA THR A 170 -5.88 -4.31 -6.75
C THR A 170 -4.64 -4.74 -7.52
N VAL A 171 -3.69 -5.33 -6.82
CA VAL A 171 -2.62 -6.09 -7.49
C VAL A 171 -3.24 -7.33 -8.14
N LYS A 172 -2.77 -7.64 -9.35
CA LYS A 172 -3.20 -8.80 -10.13
C LYS A 172 -2.01 -9.70 -10.42
N VAL A 173 -2.15 -10.97 -10.10
CA VAL A 173 -1.18 -12.00 -10.46
C VAL A 173 -1.85 -12.90 -11.51
N ASN A 174 -1.27 -13.01 -12.69
CA ASN A 174 -1.86 -13.74 -13.82
C ASN A 174 -3.33 -13.33 -14.12
N ASN A 175 -3.60 -12.03 -14.05
CA ASN A 175 -4.93 -11.41 -14.18
C ASN A 175 -5.94 -11.73 -13.07
N LEU A 176 -5.55 -12.46 -12.02
CA LEU A 176 -6.39 -12.73 -10.84
C LEU A 176 -6.14 -11.68 -9.77
N GLU A 177 -7.22 -11.12 -9.21
CA GLU A 177 -7.15 -10.10 -8.15
C GLU A 177 -7.13 -10.73 -6.75
N VAL A 178 -7.74 -11.90 -6.62
CA VAL A 178 -7.82 -12.61 -5.35
C VAL A 178 -6.53 -13.36 -5.11
N LEU A 179 -5.88 -13.04 -4.00
CA LEU A 179 -4.66 -13.67 -3.54
C LEU A 179 -5.03 -14.82 -2.60
N ASN A 180 -4.81 -16.03 -3.05
CA ASN A 180 -4.98 -17.24 -2.26
C ASN A 180 -3.64 -17.69 -1.63
N ILE A 181 -3.67 -18.74 -0.84
CA ILE A 181 -2.49 -19.30 -0.17
C ILE A 181 -1.41 -19.73 -1.19
N GLU A 182 -1.81 -20.33 -2.29
CA GLU A 182 -0.89 -20.80 -3.33
C GLU A 182 -0.13 -19.63 -3.96
N THR A 183 -0.84 -18.59 -4.41
CA THR A 183 -0.24 -17.37 -4.93
C THR A 183 0.71 -16.70 -3.93
N LEU A 184 0.33 -16.66 -2.64
CA LEU A 184 1.18 -16.09 -1.60
C LEU A 184 2.39 -16.96 -1.27
N SER A 185 2.28 -18.28 -1.42
CA SER A 185 3.41 -19.21 -1.27
C SER A 185 4.44 -19.04 -2.40
N GLU A 186 3.96 -18.93 -3.65
CA GLU A 186 4.83 -18.63 -4.80
C GLU A 186 5.55 -17.29 -4.62
N PHE A 187 4.83 -16.25 -4.16
CA PHE A 187 5.45 -14.96 -3.84
C PHE A 187 6.47 -15.08 -2.70
N GLU A 188 6.19 -15.83 -1.65
CA GLU A 188 7.14 -16.09 -0.55
C GLU A 188 8.45 -16.66 -1.07
N ASP A 189 8.40 -17.57 -2.04
CA ASP A 189 9.60 -18.16 -2.64
C ASP A 189 10.42 -17.11 -3.40
N GLN A 190 9.78 -16.16 -4.08
CA GLN A 190 10.49 -15.01 -4.69
C GLN A 190 11.17 -14.14 -3.64
N VAL A 191 10.48 -13.85 -2.54
CA VAL A 191 11.06 -13.08 -1.42
C VAL A 191 12.26 -13.82 -0.80
N LYS A 192 12.16 -15.12 -0.61
CA LYS A 192 13.29 -15.93 -0.10
C LYS A 192 14.49 -15.91 -1.04
N GLN A 193 14.29 -15.91 -2.36
CA GLN A 193 15.38 -15.78 -3.33
C GLN A 193 16.05 -14.42 -3.22
N ILE A 194 15.29 -13.32 -3.16
CA ILE A 194 15.83 -11.96 -2.96
C ILE A 194 16.68 -11.92 -1.68
N LEU A 195 16.16 -12.45 -0.59
CA LEU A 195 16.87 -12.48 0.69
C LEU A 195 18.13 -13.37 0.63
N ALA A 196 18.06 -14.51 -0.06
CA ALA A 196 19.22 -15.36 -0.26
C ALA A 196 20.34 -14.65 -1.04
N ASP A 197 19.99 -13.89 -2.07
CA ASP A 197 20.94 -13.08 -2.85
C ASP A 197 21.57 -11.97 -1.98
N ILE A 198 20.77 -11.29 -1.16
CA ILE A 198 21.24 -10.25 -0.23
C ILE A 198 22.24 -10.80 0.79
N PHE A 199 22.01 -12.02 1.28
CA PHE A 199 22.88 -12.66 2.27
C PHE A 199 24.05 -13.46 1.64
N ASN A 200 24.12 -13.54 0.32
CA ASN A 200 25.19 -14.27 -0.37
C ASN A 200 26.46 -13.43 -0.47
N PRO A 201 27.53 -13.74 0.27
CA PRO A 201 28.76 -12.96 0.24
C PRO A 201 29.53 -13.07 -1.11
N ALA A 202 29.17 -14.05 -1.96
CA ALA A 202 29.75 -14.20 -3.27
C ALA A 202 29.15 -13.25 -4.33
N ILE A 203 28.01 -12.61 -4.03
CA ILE A 203 27.37 -11.63 -4.90
C ILE A 203 27.81 -10.22 -4.48
N PRO A 204 28.69 -9.53 -5.21
CA PRO A 204 29.11 -8.18 -4.86
C PRO A 204 27.98 -7.17 -5.12
N PHE A 205 27.96 -6.09 -4.33
CA PHE A 205 27.13 -4.94 -4.65
C PHE A 205 27.58 -4.31 -5.96
N GLN A 206 26.64 -4.13 -6.88
CA GLN A 206 26.91 -3.55 -8.20
C GLN A 206 26.01 -2.32 -8.42
N GLN A 207 26.52 -1.38 -9.21
CA GLN A 207 25.68 -0.27 -9.67
C GLN A 207 24.61 -0.80 -10.63
N THR A 208 23.39 -0.30 -10.50
CA THR A 208 22.33 -0.62 -11.46
C THR A 208 22.70 -0.16 -12.87
N THR A 209 22.32 -0.93 -13.87
CA THR A 209 22.39 -0.53 -15.28
C THR A 209 21.29 0.43 -15.66
N GLU A 210 20.17 0.40 -14.94
CA GLU A 210 18.97 1.21 -15.16
C GLU A 210 19.13 2.59 -14.53
N LEU A 211 19.51 3.60 -15.33
CA LEU A 211 19.76 4.97 -14.86
C LEU A 211 18.51 5.66 -14.28
N GLU A 212 17.34 5.27 -14.71
CA GLU A 212 16.07 5.80 -14.18
C GLU A 212 15.95 5.56 -12.67
N ASN A 213 16.46 4.43 -12.18
CA ASN A 213 16.49 4.10 -10.75
C ASN A 213 17.35 5.07 -9.93
N CYS A 214 18.27 5.77 -10.57
CA CYS A 214 19.15 6.75 -9.92
C CYS A 214 18.51 8.13 -9.76
N THR A 215 17.41 8.42 -10.45
CA THR A 215 16.81 9.77 -10.50
C THR A 215 16.50 10.31 -9.09
N TYR A 216 15.96 9.48 -8.21
CA TYR A 216 15.61 9.84 -6.84
C TYR A 216 16.45 9.08 -5.78
N CYS A 217 17.52 8.42 -6.20
CA CYS A 217 18.38 7.67 -5.30
C CYS A 217 19.18 8.62 -4.41
N LEU A 218 19.10 8.46 -3.10
CA LEU A 218 19.87 9.26 -2.13
C LEU A 218 21.38 9.00 -2.21
N PHE A 219 21.79 7.87 -2.77
CA PHE A 219 23.19 7.42 -2.86
C PHE A 219 23.81 7.64 -4.24
N LYS A 220 23.13 8.33 -5.15
CA LYS A 220 23.64 8.57 -6.53
C LYS A 220 25.03 9.23 -6.54
N GLY A 221 25.36 10.04 -5.53
CA GLY A 221 26.67 10.64 -5.41
C GLY A 221 27.82 9.62 -5.16
N ILE A 222 27.51 8.50 -4.46
CA ILE A 222 28.48 7.42 -4.25
C ILE A 222 28.76 6.69 -5.57
N CYS A 223 27.72 6.56 -6.40
CA CYS A 223 27.81 5.93 -7.72
C CYS A 223 28.34 6.87 -8.82
N ASN A 224 28.58 8.14 -8.49
CA ASN A 224 28.98 9.19 -9.42
C ASN A 224 27.98 9.35 -10.60
N ARG A 225 26.67 9.39 -10.27
CA ARG A 225 25.54 9.46 -11.22
C ARG A 225 24.56 10.58 -10.87
#